data_9418edd21af87909c54c3c9602c63782
#
_entry.id   9418edd21af87909c54c3c9602c63782
#
_cell.length_a   1.000
_cell.length_b   1.000
_cell.length_c   1.000
_cell.angle_alpha   90.00
_cell.angle_beta   90.00
_cell.angle_gamma   90.00
#
_symmetry.space_group_name_H-M   'P 1'
#
loop_
_entity.id
_entity.type
_entity.pdbx_description
1 polymer ?
#
loop_
_entity_poly.entity_id
_entity_poly.type
_entity_poly.pdbx_seq_one_letter_code
_entity_poly.pdbx_strand_id
1 'polypeptide(L)'
;MSLTEIQKKELRGRGHALKPVVSIGNSGLSKAVLRELELSLEHHDLMKIKIGGAERDERKKIIEQICTTFNTELVQAIGHIALVYHKLDD
;
A
#
# COMPACT_ATOMS: atom_id res chain seq x y z
N MET A 1 14.57 0.48 5.13
CA MET A 1 15.30 1.03 3.98
C MET A 1 14.47 2.16 3.37
N SER A 2 15.07 3.33 3.20
CA SER A 2 14.34 4.47 2.64
C SER A 2 14.55 4.57 1.14
N LEU A 3 13.47 4.83 0.42
CA LEU A 3 13.52 5.05 -1.01
C LEU A 3 13.99 6.46 -1.32
N THR A 4 14.85 6.58 -2.33
CA THR A 4 15.25 7.90 -2.83
C THR A 4 14.13 8.48 -3.67
N GLU A 5 14.21 9.79 -3.94
CA GLU A 5 13.21 10.45 -4.80
C GLU A 5 13.23 9.89 -6.23
N ILE A 6 14.40 9.51 -6.73
CA ILE A 6 14.53 8.89 -8.04
C ILE A 6 13.82 7.53 -8.06
N GLN A 7 14.03 6.72 -7.02
CA GLN A 7 13.38 5.42 -6.89
C GLN A 7 11.86 5.57 -6.80
N LYS A 8 11.38 6.52 -6.00
CA LYS A 8 9.95 6.80 -5.89
C LYS A 8 9.34 7.19 -7.23
N LYS A 9 10.06 8.01 -8.00
CA LYS A 9 9.60 8.44 -9.32
C LYS A 9 9.43 7.24 -10.27
N GLU A 10 10.39 6.35 -10.28
CA GLU A 10 10.31 5.13 -11.09
C GLU A 10 9.15 4.25 -10.66
N LEU A 11 8.97 4.09 -9.35
CA LEU A 11 7.89 3.27 -8.81
C LEU A 11 6.52 3.88 -9.10
N ARG A 12 6.39 5.21 -9.06
CA ARG A 12 5.15 5.88 -9.45
C ARG A 12 4.83 5.60 -10.92
N GLY A 13 5.84 5.62 -11.78
CA GLY A 13 5.68 5.28 -13.18
C GLY A 13 5.17 3.87 -13.39
N ARG A 14 5.76 2.90 -12.69
CA ARG A 14 5.28 1.51 -12.72
C ARG A 14 3.86 1.41 -12.18
N GLY A 15 3.56 2.19 -11.14
CA GLY A 15 2.25 2.16 -10.49
C GLY A 15 1.10 2.64 -11.35
N HIS A 16 1.35 3.48 -12.35
CA HIS A 16 0.30 4.00 -13.21
C HIS A 16 -0.50 2.91 -13.92
N ALA A 17 0.15 1.82 -14.28
CA ALA A 17 -0.48 0.71 -14.98
C ALA A 17 -1.16 -0.29 -14.04
N LEU A 18 -0.94 -0.16 -12.75
CA LEU A 18 -1.46 -1.12 -11.78
C LEU A 18 -2.88 -0.77 -11.35
N LYS A 19 -3.64 -1.81 -11.03
CA LYS A 19 -4.97 -1.68 -10.40
C LYS A 19 -4.84 -2.04 -8.92
N PRO A 20 -5.72 -1.52 -8.05
CA PRO A 20 -5.70 -1.92 -6.65
C PRO A 20 -5.92 -3.43 -6.51
N VAL A 21 -5.05 -4.08 -5.73
CA VAL A 21 -5.16 -5.52 -5.48
C VAL A 21 -5.91 -5.82 -4.19
N VAL A 22 -5.96 -4.86 -3.27
CA VAL A 22 -6.70 -4.96 -2.01
C VAL A 22 -7.53 -3.71 -1.84
N SER A 23 -8.77 -3.89 -1.40
CA SER A 23 -9.66 -2.77 -1.08
C SER A 23 -10.02 -2.86 0.41
N ILE A 24 -9.86 -1.74 1.10
CA ILE A 24 -10.19 -1.63 2.52
C ILE A 24 -11.48 -0.82 2.63
N GLY A 25 -12.49 -1.42 3.24
CA GLY A 25 -13.79 -0.78 3.43
C GLY A 25 -13.95 -0.20 4.83
N ASN A 26 -15.22 -0.04 5.25
CA ASN A 26 -15.56 0.59 6.53
C ASN A 26 -15.04 -0.17 7.75
N SER A 27 -14.78 -1.45 7.62
CA SER A 27 -14.24 -2.26 8.72
C SER A 27 -12.76 -2.03 8.96
N GLY A 28 -12.10 -1.24 8.09
CA GLY A 28 -10.69 -0.94 8.22
C GLY A 28 -9.80 -2.16 8.10
N LEU A 29 -8.79 -2.25 8.95
CA LEU A 29 -7.83 -3.36 8.92
C LEU A 29 -8.36 -4.58 9.69
N SER A 30 -9.36 -5.21 9.14
CA SER A 30 -9.90 -6.47 9.69
C SER A 30 -8.89 -7.60 9.49
N LYS A 31 -9.10 -8.73 10.19
CA LYS A 31 -8.25 -9.91 10.02
C LYS A 31 -8.22 -10.39 8.58
N ALA A 32 -9.36 -10.35 7.89
CA ALA A 32 -9.47 -10.76 6.50
C ALA A 32 -8.63 -9.86 5.59
N VAL A 33 -8.70 -8.54 5.81
CA VAL A 33 -7.92 -7.58 5.03
C VAL A 33 -6.42 -7.75 5.30
N LEU A 34 -6.03 -7.92 6.56
CA LEU A 34 -4.62 -8.13 6.91
C LEU A 34 -4.06 -9.39 6.23
N ARG A 35 -4.85 -10.45 6.19
CA ARG A 35 -4.44 -11.67 5.50
C ARG A 35 -4.32 -11.47 4.00
N GLU A 36 -5.26 -10.73 3.39
CA GLU A 36 -5.19 -10.40 1.97
C GLU A 36 -3.94 -9.59 1.64
N LEU A 37 -3.61 -8.61 2.48
CA LEU A 37 -2.40 -7.81 2.32
C LEU A 37 -1.15 -8.69 2.39
N GLU A 38 -1.09 -9.57 3.38
CA GLU A 38 0.03 -10.49 3.55
C GLU A 38 0.23 -11.36 2.33
N LEU A 39 -0.85 -11.98 1.85
CA LEU A 39 -0.79 -12.83 0.67
C LEU A 39 -0.38 -12.06 -0.59
N SER A 40 -0.92 -10.87 -0.76
CA SER A 40 -0.59 -10.04 -1.92
C SER A 40 0.87 -9.61 -1.90
N LEU A 41 1.41 -9.28 -0.73
CA LEU A 41 2.80 -8.86 -0.59
C LEU A 41 3.80 -10.00 -0.82
N GLU A 42 3.37 -11.25 -0.74
CA GLU A 42 4.21 -12.39 -1.09
C GLU A 42 4.50 -12.43 -2.60
N HIS A 43 3.61 -11.86 -3.41
CA HIS A 43 3.68 -11.94 -4.86
C HIS A 43 3.93 -10.62 -5.55
N HIS A 44 3.85 -9.51 -4.84
CA HIS A 44 4.00 -8.17 -5.41
C HIS A 44 5.01 -7.35 -4.63
N ASP A 45 5.99 -6.81 -5.33
CA ASP A 45 6.91 -5.84 -4.72
C ASP A 45 6.27 -4.45 -4.64
N LEU A 46 5.45 -4.12 -5.63
CA LEU A 46 4.76 -2.84 -5.73
C LEU A 46 3.27 -3.11 -5.89
N MET A 47 2.44 -2.48 -5.06
CA MET A 47 1.01 -2.67 -5.19
C MET A 47 0.22 -1.45 -4.78
N LYS A 48 -0.98 -1.34 -5.34
CA LYS A 48 -1.95 -0.31 -4.97
C LYS A 48 -2.97 -0.89 -4.01
N ILE A 49 -3.34 -0.08 -3.03
CA ILE A 49 -4.37 -0.40 -2.06
C ILE A 49 -5.41 0.71 -2.12
N LYS A 50 -6.68 0.33 -2.25
CA LYS A 50 -7.78 1.29 -2.20
C LYS A 50 -8.32 1.34 -0.78
N ILE A 51 -8.40 2.54 -0.22
CA ILE A 51 -8.89 2.75 1.14
C ILE A 51 -10.17 3.59 1.06
N GLY A 52 -11.32 2.91 1.15
CA GLY A 52 -12.61 3.56 1.10
C GLY A 52 -13.21 3.74 2.49
N GLY A 53 -14.26 4.54 2.58
CA GLY A 53 -15.04 4.68 3.80
C GLY A 53 -14.37 5.39 4.96
N ALA A 54 -13.20 5.98 4.76
CA ALA A 54 -12.47 6.66 5.82
C ALA A 54 -12.15 8.09 5.41
N GLU A 55 -12.08 8.98 6.39
CA GLU A 55 -11.64 10.34 6.16
C GLU A 55 -10.13 10.38 5.97
N ARG A 56 -9.62 11.52 5.50
CA ARG A 56 -8.21 11.70 5.17
C ARG A 56 -7.28 11.29 6.32
N ASP A 57 -7.56 11.74 7.53
CA ASP A 57 -6.70 11.44 8.68
C ASP A 57 -6.72 9.96 9.04
N GLU A 58 -7.87 9.32 8.92
CA GLU A 58 -7.99 7.89 9.15
C GLU A 58 -7.27 7.08 8.08
N ARG A 59 -7.38 7.51 6.82
CA ARG A 59 -6.65 6.87 5.73
C ARG A 59 -5.15 6.92 5.97
N LYS A 60 -4.65 8.06 6.43
CA LYS A 60 -3.24 8.22 6.74
C LYS A 60 -2.79 7.26 7.82
N LYS A 61 -3.59 7.11 8.88
CA LYS A 61 -3.29 6.17 9.97
C LYS A 61 -3.30 4.73 9.49
N ILE A 62 -4.25 4.37 8.64
CA ILE A 62 -4.33 3.03 8.07
C ILE A 62 -3.08 2.72 7.24
N ILE A 63 -2.66 3.67 6.40
CA ILE A 63 -1.45 3.52 5.58
C ILE A 63 -0.22 3.34 6.46
N GLU A 64 -0.07 4.16 7.50
CA GLU A 64 1.06 4.05 8.43
C GLU A 64 1.09 2.69 9.12
N GLN A 65 -0.08 2.20 9.52
CA GLN A 65 -0.21 0.90 10.16
C GLN A 65 0.17 -0.24 9.22
N ILE A 66 -0.25 -0.17 7.97
CA ILE A 66 0.13 -1.15 6.94
C ILE A 66 1.64 -1.16 6.74
N CYS A 67 2.21 0.02 6.56
CA CYS A 67 3.66 0.14 6.33
C CYS A 67 4.47 -0.39 7.50
N THR A 68 4.03 -0.13 8.72
CA THR A 68 4.70 -0.63 9.92
C THR A 68 4.55 -2.15 10.07
N THR A 69 3.32 -2.65 9.91
CA THR A 69 3.01 -4.06 10.11
C THR A 69 3.74 -4.96 9.10
N PHE A 70 3.78 -4.54 7.86
CA PHE A 70 4.34 -5.35 6.77
C PHE A 70 5.72 -4.89 6.29
N ASN A 71 6.30 -3.92 6.96
CA ASN A 71 7.61 -3.39 6.62
C ASN A 71 7.69 -2.94 5.15
N THR A 72 6.68 -2.19 4.74
CA THR A 72 6.62 -1.61 3.39
C THR A 72 6.88 -0.12 3.46
N GLU A 73 7.16 0.50 2.31
CA GLU A 73 7.31 1.94 2.21
C GLU A 73 6.20 2.54 1.35
N LEU A 74 5.69 3.67 1.80
CA LEU A 74 4.72 4.43 1.03
C LEU A 74 5.45 5.16 -0.10
N VAL A 75 5.04 4.89 -1.32
CA VAL A 75 5.58 5.56 -2.52
C VAL A 75 4.75 6.80 -2.84
N GLN A 76 3.43 6.65 -2.78
CA GLN A 76 2.52 7.74 -3.12
C GLN A 76 1.14 7.46 -2.51
N ALA A 77 0.47 8.51 -2.08
CA ALA A 77 -0.92 8.44 -1.65
C ALA A 77 -1.70 9.55 -2.34
N ILE A 78 -2.69 9.18 -3.14
CA ILE A 78 -3.54 10.14 -3.85
C ILE A 78 -5.00 9.72 -3.62
N GLY A 79 -5.79 10.61 -3.01
CA GLY A 79 -7.19 10.32 -2.71
C GLY A 79 -7.32 9.06 -1.88
N HIS A 80 -8.04 8.08 -2.41
CA HIS A 80 -8.27 6.81 -1.73
C HIS A 80 -7.26 5.72 -2.10
N ILE A 81 -6.24 6.05 -2.88
CA ILE A 81 -5.28 5.06 -3.38
C ILE A 81 -3.92 5.27 -2.72
N ALA A 82 -3.37 4.19 -2.17
CA ALA A 82 -2.00 4.17 -1.66
C ALA A 82 -1.16 3.22 -2.52
N LEU A 83 0.02 3.67 -2.90
CA LEU A 83 1.00 2.87 -3.63
C LEU A 83 2.13 2.55 -2.65
N VAL A 84 2.32 1.27 -2.38
CA VAL A 84 3.32 0.80 -1.42
C VAL A 84 4.31 -0.15 -2.07
N TYR A 85 5.52 -0.17 -1.55
CA TYR A 85 6.62 -0.96 -2.09
C TYR A 85 7.36 -1.71 -0.98
N HIS A 86 7.73 -2.94 -1.26
CA HIS A 86 8.70 -3.67 -0.47
C HIS A 86 9.51 -4.57 -1.40
N LYS A 87 10.74 -4.84 -1.01
CA LYS A 87 11.60 -5.71 -1.82
C LYS A 87 11.19 -7.16 -1.59
N LEU A 88 10.93 -7.88 -2.68
CA LEU A 88 10.67 -9.31 -2.58
C LEU A 88 11.97 -10.04 -2.32
N ASP A 89 11.94 -10.96 -1.36
CA ASP A 89 13.06 -11.84 -1.09
C ASP A 89 13.08 -12.97 -2.11
N ASP A 90 14.25 -13.25 -2.62
CA ASP A 90 14.45 -14.35 -3.57
C ASP A 90 14.51 -15.69 -2.85
#